data_31665f3f3bafea42d93e595c426b261c
#
_entry.id   31665f3f3bafea42d93e595c426b261c
#
_cell.length_a   1.000
_cell.length_b   1.000
_cell.length_c   1.000
_cell.angle_alpha   90.00
_cell.angle_beta   90.00
_cell.angle_gamma   90.00
#
_symmetry.space_group_name_H-M   'P 1'
#
loop_
_entity.id
_entity.type
_entity.pdbx_description
1 polymer ?
#
loop_
_entity_poly.entity_id
_entity_poly.type
_entity_poly.pdbx_seq_one_letter_code
_entity_poly.pdbx_strand_id
1 'polypeptide(L)'
;MSFKLNSFFNLTDNQINKIEEFHKQIIFWNERINLISRKDIDNFIVNHVVHSLSISCFFNFNDNTSILDLGTGGGLPGIPLAICFPNVKFHLVDSIKKKIDVVNKITMDLN
;
A
#
# COMPACT_ATOMS: atom_id res chain seq x y z
N MET A 1 -2.12 -5.24 15.38
CA MET A 1 -1.82 -6.09 14.20
C MET A 1 -1.16 -7.38 14.68
N SER A 2 -1.77 -8.52 14.35
CA SER A 2 -1.27 -9.82 14.84
C SER A 2 -0.02 -10.30 14.10
N PHE A 3 0.16 -9.89 12.84
CA PHE A 3 1.34 -10.24 12.05
C PHE A 3 2.44 -9.21 12.26
N LYS A 4 3.65 -9.67 12.56
CA LYS A 4 4.79 -8.79 12.85
C LYS A 4 5.59 -8.49 11.58
N LEU A 5 5.26 -7.40 10.90
CA LEU A 5 5.94 -7.00 9.67
C LEU A 5 7.43 -6.77 9.87
N ASN A 6 7.83 -6.19 10.98
CA ASN A 6 9.26 -5.91 11.22
C ASN A 6 10.08 -7.16 11.52
N SER A 7 9.46 -8.35 11.61
CA SER A 7 10.20 -9.61 11.60
C SER A 7 10.78 -9.93 10.21
N PHE A 8 10.21 -9.35 9.16
CA PHE A 8 10.60 -9.60 7.76
C PHE A 8 11.21 -8.37 7.10
N PHE A 9 10.78 -7.20 7.52
CA PHE A 9 11.19 -5.92 6.94
C PHE A 9 11.61 -4.98 8.05
N ASN A 10 12.67 -4.23 7.81
CA ASN A 10 13.17 -3.27 8.81
C ASN A 10 12.36 -1.96 8.73
N LEU A 11 11.24 -1.94 9.43
CA LEU A 11 10.29 -0.82 9.40
C LEU A 11 10.34 -0.02 10.69
N THR A 12 10.23 1.30 10.57
CA THR A 12 10.08 2.18 11.72
C THR A 12 8.67 2.09 12.28
N ASP A 13 8.48 2.54 13.53
CA ASP A 13 7.14 2.58 14.13
C ASP A 13 6.19 3.46 13.32
N ASN A 14 6.68 4.58 12.77
CA ASN A 14 5.88 5.45 11.92
C ASN A 14 5.40 4.74 10.65
N GLN A 15 6.30 3.96 10.03
CA GLN A 15 5.94 3.19 8.84
C GLN A 15 4.89 2.12 9.16
N ILE A 16 5.05 1.42 10.29
CA ILE A 16 4.05 0.42 10.72
C ILE A 16 2.71 1.09 10.99
N ASN A 17 2.70 2.24 11.64
CA ASN A 17 1.46 2.99 11.91
C ASN A 17 0.77 3.39 10.61
N LYS A 18 1.50 3.82 9.61
CA LYS A 18 0.94 4.17 8.30
C LYS A 18 0.35 2.94 7.59
N ILE A 19 1.02 1.80 7.70
CA ILE A 19 0.51 0.55 7.12
C ILE A 19 -0.79 0.12 7.81
N GLU A 20 -0.86 0.25 9.13
CA GLU A 20 -2.08 -0.06 9.87
C GLU A 20 -3.23 0.86 9.50
N GLU A 21 -2.95 2.15 9.35
CA GLU A 21 -3.96 3.11 8.90
C GLU A 21 -4.42 2.82 7.48
N PHE A 22 -3.50 2.48 6.60
CA PHE A 22 -3.84 2.03 5.25
C PHE A 22 -4.78 0.83 5.28
N HIS A 23 -4.46 -0.16 6.11
CA HIS A 23 -5.31 -1.35 6.27
C HIS A 23 -6.73 -0.98 6.72
N LYS A 24 -6.85 -0.11 7.72
CA LYS A 24 -8.16 0.36 8.19
C LYS A 24 -8.95 1.04 7.09
N GLN A 25 -8.30 1.87 6.30
CA GLN A 25 -8.99 2.59 5.22
C GLN A 25 -9.39 1.67 4.08
N ILE A 26 -8.57 0.67 3.77
CA ILE A 26 -8.95 -0.34 2.77
C ILE A 26 -10.21 -1.08 3.20
N ILE A 27 -10.29 -1.50 4.47
CA ILE A 27 -11.49 -2.17 5.00
C ILE A 27 -12.71 -1.24 4.86
N PHE A 28 -12.56 0.01 5.26
CA PHE A 28 -13.64 1.00 5.21
C PHE A 28 -14.16 1.22 3.78
N TRP A 29 -13.24 1.48 2.85
CA TRP A 29 -13.62 1.78 1.47
C TRP A 29 -14.04 0.55 0.69
N ASN A 30 -13.52 -0.63 1.04
CA ASN A 30 -13.87 -1.87 0.33
C ASN A 30 -15.34 -2.28 0.53
N GLU A 31 -15.98 -1.78 1.57
CA GLU A 31 -17.43 -1.96 1.77
C GLU A 31 -18.24 -1.17 0.75
N ARG A 32 -17.67 -0.13 0.16
CA ARG A 32 -18.34 0.79 -0.75
C ARG A 32 -17.91 0.61 -2.19
N ILE A 33 -16.64 0.34 -2.40
CA ILE A 33 -16.01 0.18 -3.72
C ILE A 33 -15.14 -1.05 -3.64
N ASN A 34 -15.32 -1.99 -4.56
CA ASN A 34 -14.58 -3.24 -4.57
C ASN A 34 -13.11 -2.99 -4.96
N LEU A 35 -12.26 -2.79 -3.96
CA LEU A 35 -10.84 -2.51 -4.13
C LEU A 35 -10.00 -3.78 -4.14
N ILE A 36 -10.35 -4.74 -3.28
CA ILE A 36 -9.70 -6.03 -3.17
C ILE A 36 -10.75 -7.12 -2.98
N SER A 37 -10.37 -8.36 -3.26
CA SER A 37 -11.26 -9.51 -3.09
C SER A 37 -11.69 -9.66 -1.63
N ARG A 38 -12.94 -10.04 -1.41
CA ARG A 38 -13.46 -10.32 -0.06
C ARG A 38 -12.70 -11.45 0.62
N LYS A 39 -12.18 -12.40 -0.15
CA LYS A 39 -11.38 -13.51 0.38
C LYS A 39 -10.06 -13.01 0.98
N ASP A 40 -9.53 -11.92 0.45
CA ASP A 40 -8.23 -11.41 0.84
C ASP A 40 -8.29 -10.39 1.97
N ILE A 41 -9.50 -9.84 2.28
CA ILE A 41 -9.61 -8.77 3.26
C ILE A 41 -9.17 -9.22 4.66
N ASP A 42 -9.48 -10.45 5.04
CA ASP A 42 -9.14 -10.99 6.35
C ASP A 42 -7.65 -11.25 6.52
N ASN A 43 -6.94 -11.47 5.41
CA ASN A 43 -5.51 -11.72 5.37
C ASN A 43 -4.77 -10.62 4.61
N PHE A 44 -5.29 -9.40 4.68
CA PHE A 44 -4.78 -8.28 3.88
C PHE A 44 -3.28 -8.06 4.08
N ILE A 45 -2.80 -8.10 5.32
CA ILE A 45 -1.39 -7.86 5.61
C ILE A 45 -0.52 -8.88 4.89
N VAL A 46 -0.84 -10.17 5.01
CA VAL A 46 -0.04 -11.23 4.40
C VAL A 46 -0.21 -11.25 2.87
N ASN A 47 -1.45 -11.23 2.39
CA ASN A 47 -1.72 -11.42 0.96
C ASN A 47 -1.36 -10.21 0.12
N HIS A 48 -1.43 -9.02 0.69
CA HIS A 48 -1.20 -7.78 -0.08
C HIS A 48 -0.03 -6.96 0.41
N VAL A 49 0.10 -6.71 1.70
CA VAL A 49 1.17 -5.85 2.21
C VAL A 49 2.52 -6.57 2.14
N VAL A 50 2.63 -7.77 2.67
CA VAL A 50 3.87 -8.55 2.60
C VAL A 50 4.25 -8.82 1.14
N HIS A 51 3.27 -9.19 0.33
CA HIS A 51 3.50 -9.42 -1.09
C HIS A 51 4.04 -8.17 -1.78
N SER A 52 3.44 -7.00 -1.51
CA SER A 52 3.89 -5.73 -2.07
C SER A 52 5.32 -5.40 -1.64
N LEU A 53 5.61 -5.53 -0.34
CA LEU A 53 6.92 -5.21 0.21
C LEU A 53 7.99 -6.19 -0.21
N SER A 54 7.63 -7.40 -0.63
CA SER A 54 8.61 -8.38 -1.12
C SER A 54 9.38 -7.89 -2.34
N ILE A 55 8.83 -6.93 -3.09
CA ILE A 55 9.54 -6.29 -4.20
C ILE A 55 10.84 -5.65 -3.71
N SER A 56 10.85 -5.09 -2.50
CA SER A 56 12.04 -4.46 -1.92
C SER A 56 13.17 -5.45 -1.63
N CYS A 57 12.88 -6.74 -1.59
CA CYS A 57 13.92 -7.77 -1.45
C CYS A 57 14.75 -7.94 -2.72
N PHE A 58 14.20 -7.56 -3.87
CA PHE A 58 14.85 -7.73 -5.18
C PHE A 58 15.32 -6.42 -5.78
N PHE A 59 14.71 -5.30 -5.38
CA PHE A 59 15.02 -3.99 -5.93
C PHE A 59 15.29 -3.00 -4.80
N ASN A 60 16.37 -2.25 -4.93
CA ASN A 60 16.71 -1.16 -4.04
C ASN A 60 16.49 0.15 -4.79
N PHE A 61 15.45 0.87 -4.44
CA PHE A 61 15.09 2.11 -5.12
C PHE A 61 15.93 3.27 -4.58
N ASN A 62 16.66 3.93 -5.47
CA ASN A 62 17.41 5.12 -5.13
C ASN A 62 16.48 6.30 -4.87
N ASP A 63 16.89 7.21 -4.00
CA ASP A 63 16.15 8.45 -3.74
C ASP A 63 15.91 9.19 -5.06
N ASN A 64 14.76 9.84 -5.14
CA ASN A 64 14.32 10.62 -6.30
C ASN A 64 14.02 9.79 -7.56
N THR A 65 14.02 8.46 -7.45
CA THR A 65 13.51 7.59 -8.52
C THR A 65 12.00 7.80 -8.66
N SER A 66 11.50 7.74 -9.89
CA SER A 66 10.07 7.77 -10.18
C SER A 66 9.61 6.39 -10.61
N ILE A 67 8.54 5.90 -10.00
CA ILE A 67 7.99 4.57 -10.26
C ILE A 67 6.53 4.70 -10.66
N LEU A 68 6.15 4.02 -11.73
CA LEU A 68 4.77 3.94 -12.19
C LEU A 68 4.16 2.62 -11.71
N ASP A 69 3.05 2.74 -10.97
CA ASP A 69 2.23 1.58 -10.59
C ASP A 69 0.99 1.58 -11.48
N LEU A 70 1.03 0.79 -12.54
CA LEU A 70 -0.02 0.72 -13.54
C LEU A 70 -1.07 -0.31 -13.13
N GLY A 71 -2.33 0.13 -13.02
CA GLY A 71 -3.41 -0.73 -12.55
C GLY A 71 -3.36 -0.91 -11.04
N THR A 72 -3.15 0.17 -10.29
CA THR A 72 -2.91 0.11 -8.84
C THR A 72 -4.09 -0.42 -8.02
N GLY A 73 -5.32 -0.34 -8.53
CA GLY A 73 -6.51 -0.78 -7.80
C GLY A 73 -6.68 -0.04 -6.47
N GLY A 74 -6.56 -0.76 -5.37
CA GLY A 74 -6.62 -0.21 -4.02
C GLY A 74 -5.32 0.43 -3.54
N GLY A 75 -4.37 0.69 -4.42
CA GLY A 75 -3.09 1.29 -4.09
C GLY A 75 -1.98 0.27 -3.85
N LEU A 76 -2.07 -0.89 -4.49
CA LEU A 76 -1.12 -1.99 -4.31
C LEU A 76 -0.38 -2.27 -5.61
N PRO A 77 0.93 -2.45 -5.59
CA PRO A 77 1.84 -2.38 -4.44
C PRO A 77 2.29 -0.95 -4.07
N GLY A 78 1.80 0.07 -4.75
CA GLY A 78 2.31 1.44 -4.68
C GLY A 78 2.31 2.06 -3.29
N ILE A 79 1.18 1.97 -2.55
CA ILE A 79 1.09 2.63 -1.24
C ILE A 79 2.02 1.98 -0.20
N PRO A 80 2.03 0.64 -0.03
CA PRO A 80 3.00 0.04 0.88
C PRO A 80 4.45 0.38 0.54
N LEU A 81 4.82 0.36 -0.73
CA LEU A 81 6.17 0.72 -1.16
C LEU A 81 6.47 2.20 -0.92
N ALA A 82 5.51 3.08 -1.16
CA ALA A 82 5.70 4.51 -0.91
C ALA A 82 5.92 4.81 0.58
N ILE A 83 5.26 4.07 1.46
CA ILE A 83 5.46 4.19 2.91
C ILE A 83 6.91 3.84 3.25
N CYS A 84 7.45 2.77 2.65
CA CYS A 84 8.80 2.29 2.95
C CYS A 84 9.90 3.08 2.24
N PHE A 85 9.59 3.75 1.13
CA PHE A 85 10.55 4.53 0.34
C PHE A 85 10.07 5.97 0.20
N PRO A 86 10.15 6.79 1.28
CA PRO A 86 9.54 8.12 1.28
C PRO A 86 10.19 9.11 0.32
N ASN A 87 11.41 8.84 -0.15
CA ASN A 87 12.12 9.71 -1.10
C ASN A 87 11.98 9.24 -2.56
N VAL A 88 11.16 8.23 -2.80
CA VAL A 88 10.84 7.74 -4.14
C VAL A 88 9.45 8.27 -4.53
N LYS A 89 9.32 8.70 -5.78
CA LYS A 89 8.04 9.20 -6.29
C LYS A 89 7.26 8.07 -6.92
N PHE A 90 6.07 7.80 -6.40
CA PHE A 90 5.18 6.79 -6.93
C PHE A 90 4.01 7.44 -7.64
N HIS A 91 3.77 7.01 -8.88
CA HIS A 91 2.62 7.44 -9.67
C HIS A 91 1.67 6.27 -9.80
N LEU A 92 0.56 6.34 -9.08
CA LEU A 92 -0.43 5.28 -9.02
C LEU A 92 -1.54 5.59 -10.04
N VAL A 93 -1.74 4.66 -10.97
CA VAL A 93 -2.66 4.85 -12.09
C VAL A 93 -3.62 3.68 -12.16
N ASP A 94 -4.89 3.98 -12.40
CA ASP A 94 -5.91 2.96 -12.66
C ASP A 94 -6.93 3.53 -13.63
N SER A 95 -7.48 2.68 -14.47
CA SER A 95 -8.51 3.08 -15.43
C SER A 95 -9.86 3.37 -14.78
N ILE A 96 -10.07 2.89 -13.55
CA ILE A 96 -11.34 3.05 -12.83
C ILE A 96 -11.23 4.26 -11.90
N LYS A 97 -11.92 5.34 -12.29
CA LYS A 97 -11.86 6.62 -11.58
C LYS A 97 -12.23 6.50 -10.10
N LYS A 98 -13.25 5.71 -9.77
CA LYS A 98 -13.70 5.53 -8.39
C LYS A 98 -12.58 4.98 -7.50
N LYS A 99 -11.76 4.07 -8.02
CA LYS A 99 -10.62 3.51 -7.28
C LYS A 99 -9.55 4.56 -7.04
N ILE A 100 -9.23 5.33 -8.06
CA ILE A 100 -8.23 6.41 -7.94
C ILE A 100 -8.70 7.50 -6.97
N ASP A 101 -9.98 7.83 -6.96
CA ASP A 101 -10.52 8.79 -6.00
C ASP A 101 -10.30 8.32 -4.56
N VAL A 102 -10.50 7.01 -4.30
CA VAL A 102 -10.25 6.42 -2.98
C VAL A 102 -8.76 6.44 -2.66
N VAL A 103 -7.91 6.05 -3.60
CA VAL A 103 -6.45 6.05 -3.41
C VAL A 103 -5.95 7.45 -3.06
N ASN A 104 -6.47 8.48 -3.74
CA ASN A 104 -6.11 9.87 -3.43
C ASN A 104 -6.49 10.26 -2.00
N LYS A 105 -7.67 9.87 -1.54
CA LYS A 105 -8.10 10.14 -0.15
C LYS A 105 -7.20 9.44 0.86
N ILE A 106 -6.88 8.17 0.60
CA ILE A 106 -6.01 7.40 1.48
C ILE A 106 -4.63 8.03 1.56
N THR A 107 -4.04 8.38 0.43
CA THR A 107 -2.69 8.97 0.41
C THR A 107 -2.64 10.32 1.09
N MET A 108 -3.68 11.14 0.95
CA MET A 108 -3.75 12.42 1.66
C MET A 108 -3.79 12.21 3.18
N ASP A 109 -4.52 11.23 3.65
CA ASP A 109 -4.65 10.96 5.08
C ASP A 109 -3.36 10.36 5.68
N LEU A 110 -2.58 9.64 4.88
CA LEU A 110 -1.34 9.01 5.34
C LEU A 110 -0.17 9.99 5.45
N ASN A 111 -0.24 11.09 4.76
CA ASN A 111 0.78 12.11 4.83
C ASN A 111 0.45 13.11 5.93
#